data_782c31772c1e6e9dcf220ce88acfae70
#
_entry.id   782c31772c1e6e9dcf220ce88acfae70
#
_cell.length_a   1.000
_cell.length_b   1.000
_cell.length_c   1.000
_cell.angle_alpha   90.00
_cell.angle_beta   90.00
_cell.angle_gamma   90.00
#
_symmetry.space_group_name_H-M   'P 1'
#
loop_
_entity.id
_entity.type
_entity.pdbx_description
1 polymer ?
#
loop_
_entity_poly.entity_id
_entity_poly.type
_entity_poly.pdbx_seq_one_letter_code
_entity_poly.pdbx_strand_id
1 'polypeptide(L)'
;KDFIKNLRWPDNPKMIFSSNSFADGGPTQFWIAEKIEQGSKYYLGQHGAGYLEYYDKKFRAEIKPVDGFITWGNHKFSKKIYPAFNFKIIEKKNNKKKKKALFVFKSSGNRIVPYDRFEYGKIIFDQSQYLISNLNDKIKENLMLRLHSSYKKEIYFNFDNFLKNNSSLKIDKETSFNKLITSSKITIYNDFSTGFVYGLNMNLPSVIFLPLDLKFIHEENKKDFNKLIENQMIFTSVEKLKDYLNNNWDRIEENWNRSGSQLARNLFLENYSRFPPINKIKDFSE
;
A
#
# COMPACT_ATOMS: atom_id res chain seq x y z
N LYS A 1 -31.84 9.81 13.58
CA LYS A 1 -31.37 11.13 14.04
C LYS A 1 -31.03 11.14 15.52
N ASP A 2 -31.82 10.52 16.39
CA ASP A 2 -31.62 10.55 17.86
C ASP A 2 -30.33 9.83 18.30
N PHE A 3 -29.93 8.76 17.60
CA PHE A 3 -28.66 8.06 17.85
C PHE A 3 -27.45 8.97 17.62
N ILE A 4 -27.48 9.81 16.59
CA ILE A 4 -26.36 10.73 16.25
C ILE A 4 -26.18 11.80 17.34
N LYS A 5 -27.26 12.31 17.91
CA LYS A 5 -27.20 13.29 19.00
C LYS A 5 -26.46 12.77 20.25
N ASN A 6 -26.56 11.46 20.49
CA ASN A 6 -25.91 10.81 21.63
C ASN A 6 -24.39 10.59 21.44
N LEU A 7 -23.84 10.77 20.20
CA LEU A 7 -22.44 10.50 19.90
C LEU A 7 -21.50 11.63 20.32
N ARG A 8 -22.02 12.74 20.88
CA ARG A 8 -21.23 13.91 21.30
C ARG A 8 -20.30 14.48 20.21
N TRP A 9 -20.69 14.34 18.95
CA TRP A 9 -19.98 14.96 17.84
C TRP A 9 -20.28 16.46 17.78
N PRO A 10 -19.37 17.30 17.18
CA PRO A 10 -19.59 18.73 17.07
C PRO A 10 -20.90 19.10 16.39
N ASP A 11 -21.68 19.99 17.00
CA ASP A 11 -22.98 20.39 16.44
C ASP A 11 -22.85 21.29 15.21
N ASN A 12 -21.87 22.21 15.22
CA ASN A 12 -21.69 23.20 14.16
C ASN A 12 -20.22 23.28 13.70
N PRO A 13 -19.63 22.22 13.15
CA PRO A 13 -18.27 22.26 12.65
C PRO A 13 -18.22 23.14 11.40
N LYS A 14 -17.27 24.09 11.34
CA LYS A 14 -17.03 24.85 10.10
C LYS A 14 -16.41 23.99 9.01
N MET A 15 -15.58 23.02 9.42
CA MET A 15 -14.88 22.11 8.54
C MET A 15 -14.84 20.71 9.13
N ILE A 16 -15.01 19.70 8.28
CA ILE A 16 -14.87 18.29 8.59
C ILE A 16 -13.75 17.75 7.73
N PHE A 17 -12.81 17.03 8.35
CA PHE A 17 -11.78 16.28 7.65
C PHE A 17 -11.80 14.82 8.07
N SER A 18 -11.74 13.92 7.09
CA SER A 18 -11.56 12.50 7.35
C SER A 18 -10.74 11.84 6.25
N SER A 19 -10.20 10.64 6.51
CA SER A 19 -9.51 9.84 5.49
C SER A 19 -10.14 8.44 5.32
N ASN A 20 -10.97 7.98 6.23
CA ASN A 20 -11.55 6.63 6.22
C ASN A 20 -13.08 6.60 6.34
N SER A 21 -13.71 7.62 6.92
CA SER A 21 -15.13 7.58 7.26
C SER A 21 -16.06 7.46 6.07
N PHE A 22 -15.60 7.76 4.86
CA PHE A 22 -16.40 7.54 3.66
C PHE A 22 -16.65 6.06 3.38
N ALA A 23 -15.70 5.19 3.72
CA ALA A 23 -15.79 3.75 3.46
C ALA A 23 -16.52 2.97 4.56
N ASP A 24 -16.58 3.52 5.77
CA ASP A 24 -17.06 2.80 6.94
C ASP A 24 -18.61 2.70 7.01
N GLY A 25 -19.32 3.55 6.27
CA GLY A 25 -20.79 3.59 6.28
C GLY A 25 -21.38 4.03 7.63
N GLY A 26 -22.73 4.04 7.71
CA GLY A 26 -23.44 4.21 8.97
C GLY A 26 -23.48 5.64 9.52
N PRO A 27 -23.51 5.82 10.86
CA PRO A 27 -23.82 7.09 11.51
C PRO A 27 -22.93 8.25 11.10
N THR A 28 -21.63 7.98 10.84
CA THR A 28 -20.66 9.01 10.44
C THR A 28 -21.04 9.67 9.11
N GLN A 29 -21.46 8.88 8.14
CA GLN A 29 -21.86 9.41 6.83
C GLN A 29 -23.12 10.26 6.93
N PHE A 30 -24.11 9.82 7.72
CA PHE A 30 -25.32 10.61 7.94
C PHE A 30 -25.01 11.94 8.62
N TRP A 31 -24.16 11.93 9.63
CA TRP A 31 -23.75 13.15 10.32
C TRP A 31 -22.98 14.09 9.36
N ILE A 32 -22.03 13.58 8.59
CA ILE A 32 -21.30 14.38 7.60
C ILE A 32 -22.28 15.01 6.60
N ALA A 33 -23.21 14.22 6.06
CA ALA A 33 -24.19 14.71 5.10
C ALA A 33 -25.06 15.83 5.70
N GLU A 34 -25.58 15.66 6.93
CA GLU A 34 -26.34 16.68 7.64
C GLU A 34 -25.53 17.97 7.83
N LYS A 35 -24.24 17.84 8.20
CA LYS A 35 -23.39 19.03 8.41
C LYS A 35 -23.02 19.74 7.11
N ILE A 36 -22.86 19.01 6.02
CA ILE A 36 -22.68 19.60 4.67
C ILE A 36 -23.93 20.42 4.29
N GLU A 37 -25.12 19.87 4.50
CA GLU A 37 -26.38 20.59 4.25
C GLU A 37 -26.52 21.86 5.11
N GLN A 38 -25.94 21.85 6.31
CA GLN A 38 -25.86 23.00 7.21
C GLN A 38 -24.73 23.99 6.87
N GLY A 39 -23.97 23.75 5.80
CA GLY A 39 -22.93 24.65 5.31
C GLY A 39 -21.50 24.33 5.76
N SER A 40 -21.27 23.20 6.44
CA SER A 40 -19.92 22.73 6.77
C SER A 40 -19.15 22.37 5.51
N LYS A 41 -17.85 22.70 5.46
CA LYS A 41 -16.95 22.23 4.41
C LYS A 41 -16.44 20.83 4.71
N TYR A 42 -16.43 19.96 3.70
CA TYR A 42 -15.96 18.58 3.85
C TYR A 42 -14.74 18.31 2.99
N TYR A 43 -13.64 17.92 3.63
CA TYR A 43 -12.40 17.51 3.01
C TYR A 43 -12.12 16.04 3.29
N LEU A 44 -11.76 15.31 2.26
CA LEU A 44 -11.36 13.91 2.37
C LEU A 44 -9.88 13.76 2.06
N GLY A 45 -9.14 13.04 2.91
CA GLY A 45 -7.73 12.73 2.72
C GLY A 45 -7.52 11.34 2.13
N GLN A 46 -6.54 11.20 1.28
CA GLN A 46 -6.07 9.89 0.82
C GLN A 46 -5.65 9.03 2.02
N HIS A 47 -6.16 7.81 2.13
CA HIS A 47 -5.86 6.91 3.25
C HIS A 47 -4.90 5.77 2.92
N GLY A 48 -4.69 5.49 1.64
CA GLY A 48 -3.85 4.39 1.17
C GLY A 48 -3.35 4.58 -0.26
N ALA A 49 -2.54 3.65 -0.73
CA ALA A 49 -1.97 3.67 -2.08
C ALA A 49 -2.95 3.16 -3.16
N GLY A 50 -4.03 2.49 -2.79
CA GLY A 50 -4.99 1.91 -3.73
C GLY A 50 -5.66 2.90 -4.69
N TYR A 51 -5.50 4.18 -4.44
CA TYR A 51 -5.95 5.25 -5.34
C TYR A 51 -5.20 5.31 -6.68
N LEU A 52 -4.09 4.62 -6.82
CA LEU A 52 -3.29 4.60 -8.04
C LEU A 52 -3.68 3.47 -9.00
N GLU A 53 -4.34 2.43 -8.46
CA GLU A 53 -4.68 1.21 -9.20
C GLU A 53 -6.04 1.26 -9.86
N TYR A 54 -7.00 1.98 -9.25
CA TYR A 54 -8.39 1.84 -9.66
C TYR A 54 -8.73 2.78 -10.81
N TYR A 55 -9.07 2.18 -11.94
CA TYR A 55 -9.64 2.88 -13.06
C TYR A 55 -11.00 3.47 -12.67
N ASP A 56 -11.02 4.79 -12.37
CA ASP A 56 -12.14 5.72 -12.55
C ASP A 56 -13.39 5.66 -11.63
N LYS A 57 -13.92 4.52 -11.20
CA LYS A 57 -15.30 4.51 -10.63
C LYS A 57 -15.37 4.79 -9.12
N LYS A 58 -14.45 4.28 -8.34
CA LYS A 58 -14.47 4.42 -6.89
C LYS A 58 -14.17 5.85 -6.43
N PHE A 59 -13.20 6.48 -7.05
CA PHE A 59 -12.81 7.87 -6.74
C PHE A 59 -13.88 8.90 -6.99
N ARG A 60 -14.70 8.71 -8.03
CA ARG A 60 -15.77 9.65 -8.34
C ARG A 60 -16.81 9.70 -7.23
N ALA A 61 -17.11 8.56 -6.61
CA ALA A 61 -18.05 8.51 -5.50
C ALA A 61 -17.53 9.24 -4.26
N GLU A 62 -16.24 9.08 -3.94
CA GLU A 62 -15.59 9.73 -2.80
C GLU A 62 -15.39 11.24 -3.04
N ILE A 63 -15.04 11.65 -4.26
CA ILE A 63 -14.73 13.03 -4.60
C ILE A 63 -16.00 13.86 -4.87
N LYS A 64 -17.09 13.23 -5.26
CA LYS A 64 -18.33 13.94 -5.61
C LYS A 64 -18.87 14.81 -4.48
N PRO A 65 -19.00 14.31 -3.23
CA PRO A 65 -19.59 15.06 -2.13
C PRO A 65 -18.62 16.03 -1.44
N VAL A 66 -17.30 15.97 -1.69
CA VAL A 66 -16.32 16.77 -0.95
C VAL A 66 -16.06 18.15 -1.58
N ASP A 67 -15.72 19.12 -0.76
CA ASP A 67 -15.18 20.40 -1.21
C ASP A 67 -13.74 20.27 -1.70
N GLY A 68 -12.97 19.33 -1.14
CA GLY A 68 -11.62 19.02 -1.58
C GLY A 68 -11.15 17.64 -1.18
N PHE A 69 -10.27 17.06 -2.01
CA PHE A 69 -9.60 15.79 -1.76
C PHE A 69 -8.09 16.01 -1.67
N ILE A 70 -7.50 15.63 -0.54
CA ILE A 70 -6.09 15.84 -0.22
C ILE A 70 -5.31 14.58 -0.56
N THR A 71 -4.40 14.66 -1.53
CA THR A 71 -3.55 13.54 -1.96
C THR A 71 -2.20 13.54 -1.26
N TRP A 72 -1.53 12.40 -1.27
CA TRP A 72 -0.18 12.25 -0.71
C TRP A 72 0.93 12.78 -1.62
N GLY A 73 0.62 13.17 -2.84
CA GLY A 73 1.60 13.63 -3.82
C GLY A 73 0.99 14.57 -4.86
N ASN A 74 1.76 14.84 -5.91
CA ASN A 74 1.41 15.81 -6.94
C ASN A 74 0.40 15.30 -7.97
N HIS A 75 0.03 14.03 -7.93
CA HIS A 75 -0.86 13.49 -8.92
C HIS A 75 -2.26 14.14 -8.83
N LYS A 76 -2.80 14.52 -9.99
CA LYS A 76 -4.06 15.24 -10.11
C LYS A 76 -4.98 14.51 -11.08
N PHE A 77 -6.13 14.10 -10.61
CA PHE A 77 -7.16 13.43 -11.41
C PHE A 77 -8.52 14.16 -11.36
N SER A 78 -8.60 15.28 -10.67
CA SER A 78 -9.79 16.14 -10.56
C SER A 78 -9.41 17.56 -10.16
N LYS A 79 -10.27 18.54 -10.50
CA LYS A 79 -10.14 19.94 -10.07
C LYS A 79 -10.25 20.13 -8.55
N LYS A 80 -10.86 19.16 -7.85
CA LYS A 80 -11.01 19.19 -6.37
C LYS A 80 -9.79 18.64 -5.63
N ILE A 81 -8.70 18.28 -6.33
CA ILE A 81 -7.50 17.70 -5.73
C ILE A 81 -6.58 18.79 -5.19
N TYR A 82 -6.20 18.61 -3.93
CA TYR A 82 -5.19 19.40 -3.24
C TYR A 82 -3.96 18.53 -2.98
N PRO A 83 -2.89 18.70 -3.76
CA PRO A 83 -1.65 17.98 -3.54
C PRO A 83 -1.03 18.33 -2.19
N ALA A 84 -0.74 17.30 -1.40
CA ALA A 84 -0.10 17.43 -0.11
C ALA A 84 1.05 16.40 0.05
N PHE A 85 1.14 15.76 1.17
CA PHE A 85 2.18 14.79 1.51
C PHE A 85 1.60 13.66 2.37
N ASN A 86 2.37 12.58 2.51
CA ASN A 86 1.98 11.46 3.34
C ASN A 86 2.33 11.72 4.81
N PHE A 87 1.33 11.96 5.64
CA PHE A 87 1.48 12.25 7.07
C PHE A 87 1.98 11.05 7.91
N LYS A 88 1.94 9.84 7.36
CA LYS A 88 2.28 8.61 8.10
C LYS A 88 3.76 8.26 8.06
N ILE A 89 4.59 9.05 7.38
CA ILE A 89 5.99 8.70 7.14
C ILE A 89 6.87 9.31 8.21
N ILE A 90 7.60 8.43 8.88
CA ILE A 90 8.70 8.81 9.77
C ILE A 90 9.96 8.19 9.19
N GLU A 91 10.89 9.03 8.73
CA GLU A 91 12.17 8.55 8.24
C GLU A 91 12.99 7.94 9.38
N LYS A 92 13.29 6.64 9.28
CA LYS A 92 14.23 5.97 10.20
C LYS A 92 15.34 5.33 9.39
N LYS A 93 16.54 5.88 9.48
CA LYS A 93 17.75 5.23 8.99
C LYS A 93 18.13 4.09 9.93
N ASN A 94 18.30 2.89 9.41
CA ASN A 94 18.80 1.75 10.16
C ASN A 94 20.03 1.18 9.45
N ASN A 95 21.20 1.34 10.06
CA ASN A 95 22.50 0.98 9.48
C ASN A 95 22.95 -0.46 9.76
N LYS A 96 22.10 -1.33 10.31
CA LYS A 96 22.47 -2.72 10.62
C LYS A 96 22.40 -3.61 9.38
N LYS A 97 23.40 -4.49 9.20
CA LYS A 97 23.36 -5.55 8.17
C LYS A 97 22.11 -6.42 8.37
N LYS A 98 21.29 -6.48 7.35
CA LYS A 98 20.01 -7.19 7.34
C LYS A 98 20.16 -8.49 6.57
N LYS A 99 19.58 -9.57 7.06
CA LYS A 99 19.67 -10.90 6.45
C LYS A 99 18.35 -11.46 5.97
N LYS A 100 17.22 -11.00 6.56
CA LYS A 100 15.90 -11.58 6.33
C LYS A 100 15.22 -11.02 5.10
N ALA A 101 14.56 -11.86 4.31
CA ALA A 101 13.52 -11.45 3.38
C ALA A 101 12.17 -11.41 4.13
N LEU A 102 11.41 -10.36 3.93
CA LEU A 102 10.04 -10.27 4.40
C LEU A 102 9.09 -10.40 3.22
N PHE A 103 8.22 -11.39 3.24
CA PHE A 103 7.13 -11.49 2.28
C PHE A 103 5.82 -11.06 2.93
N VAL A 104 5.32 -9.92 2.48
CA VAL A 104 4.03 -9.36 2.91
C VAL A 104 2.94 -9.90 2.03
N PHE A 105 2.15 -10.78 2.60
CA PHE A 105 1.09 -11.49 1.90
C PHE A 105 -0.22 -10.73 2.06
N LYS A 106 -0.77 -10.23 0.96
CA LYS A 106 -2.09 -9.61 0.95
C LYS A 106 -3.16 -10.69 0.94
N SER A 107 -4.19 -10.45 1.72
CA SER A 107 -5.42 -11.20 1.68
C SER A 107 -6.36 -10.62 0.61
N SER A 108 -7.00 -11.47 -0.14
CA SER A 108 -7.97 -11.05 -1.16
C SER A 108 -9.32 -10.63 -0.60
N GLY A 109 -9.55 -10.80 0.70
CA GLY A 109 -10.81 -10.45 1.36
C GLY A 109 -12.02 -11.27 0.89
N ASN A 110 -13.00 -11.47 1.76
CA ASN A 110 -14.20 -12.27 1.44
C ASN A 110 -15.36 -11.44 0.88
N ARG A 111 -15.14 -10.19 0.53
CA ARG A 111 -16.19 -9.33 -0.01
C ARG A 111 -16.15 -9.35 -1.52
N ILE A 112 -17.16 -9.93 -2.13
CA ILE A 112 -17.45 -9.70 -3.54
C ILE A 112 -17.99 -8.27 -3.63
N VAL A 113 -17.12 -7.34 -4.02
CA VAL A 113 -17.54 -6.00 -4.41
C VAL A 113 -17.59 -5.93 -5.93
N PRO A 114 -18.40 -5.07 -6.54
CA PRO A 114 -18.56 -4.98 -8.00
C PRO A 114 -17.26 -4.74 -8.79
N TYR A 115 -16.17 -4.49 -8.10
CA TYR A 115 -14.82 -4.27 -8.64
C TYR A 115 -13.85 -5.35 -8.16
N ASP A 116 -14.36 -6.41 -7.55
CA ASP A 116 -13.51 -7.40 -6.92
C ASP A 116 -12.80 -8.21 -8.00
N ARG A 117 -11.52 -8.26 -7.84
CA ARG A 117 -10.57 -9.04 -8.64
C ARG A 117 -10.51 -10.45 -8.09
N PHE A 118 -11.67 -11.11 -7.99
CA PHE A 118 -11.79 -12.43 -7.39
C PHE A 118 -10.83 -13.44 -8.01
N GLU A 119 -10.81 -13.52 -9.34
CA GLU A 119 -9.85 -14.34 -10.10
C GLU A 119 -8.41 -13.94 -9.81
N TYR A 120 -8.18 -12.66 -9.55
CA TYR A 120 -6.89 -12.11 -9.21
C TYR A 120 -6.36 -12.64 -7.87
N GLY A 121 -7.21 -12.82 -6.87
CA GLY A 121 -6.82 -13.38 -5.57
C GLY A 121 -6.22 -14.79 -5.69
N LYS A 122 -6.86 -15.65 -6.51
CA LYS A 122 -6.34 -17.00 -6.78
C LYS A 122 -5.00 -16.95 -7.53
N ILE A 123 -4.90 -16.14 -8.56
CA ILE A 123 -3.66 -15.97 -9.34
C ILE A 123 -2.52 -15.48 -8.44
N ILE A 124 -2.76 -14.47 -7.60
CA ILE A 124 -1.78 -13.96 -6.64
C ILE A 124 -1.31 -15.07 -5.70
N PHE A 125 -2.24 -15.89 -5.21
CA PHE A 125 -1.90 -16.96 -4.30
C PHE A 125 -1.05 -18.05 -4.98
N ASP A 126 -1.49 -18.56 -6.13
CA ASP A 126 -0.78 -19.59 -6.87
C ASP A 126 0.65 -19.13 -7.23
N GLN A 127 0.80 -17.88 -7.68
CA GLN A 127 2.10 -17.29 -8.00
C GLN A 127 2.96 -17.05 -6.76
N SER A 128 2.34 -16.71 -5.62
CA SER A 128 3.07 -16.58 -4.35
C SER A 128 3.61 -17.92 -3.88
N GLN A 129 2.82 -18.99 -4.02
CA GLN A 129 3.29 -20.35 -3.74
C GLN A 129 4.43 -20.76 -4.66
N TYR A 130 4.27 -20.51 -5.97
CA TYR A 130 5.32 -20.78 -6.95
C TYR A 130 6.62 -20.05 -6.59
N LEU A 131 6.53 -18.75 -6.27
CA LEU A 131 7.70 -17.96 -5.86
C LEU A 131 8.41 -18.60 -4.67
N ILE A 132 7.68 -18.85 -3.58
CA ILE A 132 8.25 -19.40 -2.34
C ILE A 132 8.90 -20.76 -2.59
N SER A 133 8.24 -21.64 -3.35
CA SER A 133 8.74 -22.98 -3.63
C SER A 133 10.02 -22.99 -4.48
N ASN A 134 10.21 -21.96 -5.32
CA ASN A 134 11.32 -21.86 -6.26
C ASN A 134 12.43 -20.86 -5.88
N LEU A 135 12.35 -20.26 -4.69
CA LEU A 135 13.49 -19.53 -4.13
C LEU A 135 14.61 -20.51 -3.76
N ASN A 136 15.87 -20.07 -3.84
CA ASN A 136 17.00 -20.88 -3.37
C ASN A 136 17.00 -21.03 -1.84
N ASP A 137 17.67 -22.02 -1.31
CA ASP A 137 17.64 -22.37 0.11
C ASP A 137 18.15 -21.21 0.99
N LYS A 138 19.18 -20.51 0.54
CA LYS A 138 19.73 -19.33 1.25
C LYS A 138 18.65 -18.27 1.52
N ILE A 139 17.73 -18.08 0.58
CA ILE A 139 16.62 -17.12 0.73
C ILE A 139 15.52 -17.73 1.58
N LYS A 140 15.14 -19.00 1.33
CA LYS A 140 14.08 -19.70 2.09
C LYS A 140 14.36 -19.74 3.59
N GLU A 141 15.59 -20.06 3.99
CA GLU A 141 16.01 -20.08 5.40
C GLU A 141 15.86 -18.73 6.11
N ASN A 142 15.99 -17.65 5.33
CA ASN A 142 15.87 -16.28 5.80
C ASN A 142 14.51 -15.63 5.52
N LEU A 143 13.57 -16.38 4.92
CA LEU A 143 12.24 -15.88 4.57
C LEU A 143 11.31 -15.83 5.77
N MET A 144 10.67 -14.70 5.96
CA MET A 144 9.62 -14.49 6.94
C MET A 144 8.34 -14.05 6.24
N LEU A 145 7.23 -14.65 6.58
CA LEU A 145 5.91 -14.26 6.07
C LEU A 145 5.22 -13.30 7.04
N ARG A 146 4.63 -12.25 6.50
CA ARG A 146 3.67 -11.40 7.18
C ARG A 146 2.32 -11.53 6.51
N LEU A 147 1.37 -12.09 7.22
CA LEU A 147 0.02 -12.31 6.74
C LEU A 147 -0.90 -11.17 7.14
N HIS A 148 -1.86 -10.86 6.30
CA HIS A 148 -2.94 -9.96 6.68
C HIS A 148 -3.80 -10.60 7.78
N SER A 149 -4.35 -9.78 8.68
CA SER A 149 -5.14 -10.28 9.83
C SER A 149 -6.39 -11.07 9.42
N SER A 150 -6.90 -10.86 8.20
CA SER A 150 -8.08 -11.55 7.66
C SER A 150 -7.79 -12.88 6.96
N TYR A 151 -6.51 -13.31 6.85
CA TYR A 151 -6.16 -14.50 6.06
C TYR A 151 -6.88 -15.79 6.48
N LYS A 152 -7.21 -15.94 7.77
CA LYS A 152 -7.97 -17.10 8.29
C LYS A 152 -9.43 -17.16 7.79
N LYS A 153 -9.95 -16.07 7.26
CA LYS A 153 -11.32 -15.95 6.76
C LYS A 153 -11.43 -16.11 5.25
N GLU A 154 -10.32 -16.41 4.57
CA GLU A 154 -10.32 -16.54 3.13
C GLU A 154 -10.83 -17.88 2.68
N ILE A 155 -11.95 -17.88 1.96
CA ILE A 155 -12.65 -19.08 1.49
C ILE A 155 -11.85 -19.80 0.41
N TYR A 156 -11.01 -19.09 -0.32
CA TYR A 156 -10.32 -19.60 -1.52
C TYR A 156 -8.95 -20.16 -1.26
N PHE A 157 -8.44 -19.98 -0.05
CA PHE A 157 -7.11 -20.45 0.33
C PHE A 157 -7.21 -21.51 1.39
N ASN A 158 -6.84 -22.72 1.04
CA ASN A 158 -6.48 -23.69 2.06
C ASN A 158 -5.10 -23.31 2.61
N PHE A 159 -5.07 -22.20 3.36
CA PHE A 159 -3.86 -21.64 3.91
C PHE A 159 -3.20 -22.59 4.91
N ASP A 160 -3.99 -23.36 5.64
CA ASP A 160 -3.48 -24.35 6.58
C ASP A 160 -2.75 -25.47 5.84
N ASN A 161 -3.24 -25.89 4.68
CA ASN A 161 -2.55 -26.84 3.82
C ASN A 161 -1.26 -26.25 3.23
N PHE A 162 -1.28 -24.99 2.82
CA PHE A 162 -0.07 -24.30 2.39
C PHE A 162 0.98 -24.26 3.49
N LEU A 163 0.61 -23.96 4.73
CA LEU A 163 1.53 -23.93 5.86
C LEU A 163 2.06 -25.33 6.22
N LYS A 164 1.23 -26.35 6.15
CA LYS A 164 1.68 -27.74 6.36
C LYS A 164 2.75 -28.13 5.36
N ASN A 165 2.54 -27.81 4.08
CA ASN A 165 3.49 -28.10 3.01
C ASN A 165 4.76 -27.23 3.05
N ASN A 166 4.75 -26.16 3.82
CA ASN A 166 5.86 -25.21 3.98
C ASN A 166 6.17 -24.97 5.46
N SER A 167 6.26 -26.03 6.25
CA SER A 167 6.40 -25.99 7.72
C SER A 167 7.68 -25.28 8.21
N SER A 168 8.69 -25.14 7.37
CA SER A 168 9.92 -24.39 7.65
C SER A 168 9.76 -22.87 7.56
N LEU A 169 8.67 -22.37 6.97
CA LEU A 169 8.43 -20.94 6.83
C LEU A 169 8.13 -20.28 8.18
N LYS A 170 8.83 -19.20 8.46
CA LYS A 170 8.62 -18.40 9.67
C LYS A 170 7.50 -17.40 9.42
N ILE A 171 6.50 -17.40 10.30
CA ILE A 171 5.39 -16.45 10.24
C ILE A 171 5.50 -15.50 11.41
N ASP A 172 5.54 -14.20 11.13
CA ASP A 172 5.41 -13.19 12.17
C ASP A 172 3.96 -12.72 12.31
N LYS A 173 3.46 -12.77 13.54
CA LYS A 173 2.08 -12.37 13.86
C LYS A 173 2.02 -11.15 14.80
N GLU A 174 3.09 -10.85 15.50
CA GLU A 174 3.08 -9.95 16.65
C GLU A 174 3.93 -8.69 16.44
N THR A 175 5.01 -8.79 15.67
CA THR A 175 5.92 -7.66 15.47
C THR A 175 5.25 -6.54 14.68
N SER A 176 5.45 -5.31 15.09
CA SER A 176 4.94 -4.17 14.32
C SER A 176 5.50 -4.16 12.90
N PHE A 177 4.67 -3.80 11.93
CA PHE A 177 5.04 -3.78 10.51
C PHE A 177 6.30 -2.94 10.27
N ASN A 178 6.40 -1.78 10.91
CA ASN A 178 7.57 -0.91 10.81
C ASN A 178 8.86 -1.60 11.27
N LYS A 179 8.82 -2.32 12.37
CA LYS A 179 9.98 -3.06 12.88
C LYS A 179 10.38 -4.18 11.92
N LEU A 180 9.41 -4.87 11.32
CA LEU A 180 9.68 -5.92 10.33
C LEU A 180 10.38 -5.37 9.09
N ILE A 181 9.80 -4.36 8.44
CA ILE A 181 10.37 -3.84 7.19
C ILE A 181 11.74 -3.19 7.40
N THR A 182 11.92 -2.47 8.52
CA THR A 182 13.22 -1.84 8.84
C THR A 182 14.32 -2.84 9.17
N SER A 183 13.97 -4.05 9.63
CA SER A 183 14.92 -5.13 9.92
C SER A 183 15.14 -6.09 8.75
N SER A 184 14.39 -5.95 7.66
CA SER A 184 14.49 -6.82 6.49
C SER A 184 15.49 -6.33 5.48
N LYS A 185 16.20 -7.25 4.82
CA LYS A 185 17.12 -6.99 3.70
C LYS A 185 16.35 -6.56 2.46
N ILE A 186 15.22 -7.20 2.23
CA ILE A 186 14.26 -6.89 1.18
C ILE A 186 12.85 -7.21 1.66
N THR A 187 11.89 -6.40 1.24
CA THR A 187 10.47 -6.69 1.42
C THR A 187 9.84 -7.00 0.08
N ILE A 188 9.17 -8.13 0.01
CA ILE A 188 8.47 -8.63 -1.19
C ILE A 188 6.98 -8.48 -0.95
N TYR A 189 6.26 -7.93 -1.92
CA TYR A 189 4.82 -7.78 -1.87
C TYR A 189 4.19 -8.52 -3.04
N ASN A 190 3.08 -9.18 -2.83
CA ASN A 190 2.34 -9.90 -3.85
C ASN A 190 1.19 -9.09 -4.46
N ASP A 191 1.07 -7.84 -4.10
CA ASP A 191 0.11 -6.90 -4.67
C ASP A 191 0.52 -5.45 -4.37
N PHE A 192 0.02 -4.50 -5.18
CA PHE A 192 0.24 -3.08 -4.93
C PHE A 192 -0.47 -2.66 -3.65
N SER A 193 0.27 -2.18 -2.69
CA SER A 193 -0.24 -1.86 -1.37
C SER A 193 0.40 -0.62 -0.77
N THR A 194 -0.27 -0.05 0.23
CA THR A 194 0.30 1.02 1.05
C THR A 194 1.64 0.62 1.67
N GLY A 195 1.81 -0.65 2.02
CA GLY A 195 3.06 -1.16 2.56
C GLY A 195 4.24 -1.05 1.59
N PHE A 196 4.01 -1.30 0.28
CA PHE A 196 5.03 -1.13 -0.75
C PHE A 196 5.45 0.35 -0.84
N VAL A 197 4.50 1.26 -0.97
CA VAL A 197 4.76 2.71 -1.00
C VAL A 197 5.49 3.17 0.26
N TYR A 198 5.13 2.61 1.41
CA TYR A 198 5.81 2.88 2.66
C TYR A 198 7.27 2.42 2.65
N GLY A 199 7.56 1.25 2.11
CA GLY A 199 8.92 0.76 1.91
C GLY A 199 9.75 1.67 0.99
N LEU A 200 9.14 2.14 -0.11
CA LEU A 200 9.77 3.14 -0.98
C LEU A 200 10.08 4.44 -0.22
N ASN A 201 9.14 4.94 0.56
CA ASN A 201 9.33 6.15 1.36
C ASN A 201 10.49 6.01 2.35
N MET A 202 10.58 4.90 3.04
CA MET A 202 11.67 4.63 3.99
C MET A 202 13.01 4.31 3.34
N ASN A 203 13.07 4.37 2.01
CA ASN A 203 14.25 3.98 1.22
C ASN A 203 14.75 2.56 1.57
N LEU A 204 13.83 1.61 1.68
CA LEU A 204 14.13 0.22 1.96
C LEU A 204 13.93 -0.63 0.70
N PRO A 205 14.83 -1.59 0.41
CA PRO A 205 14.65 -2.49 -0.71
C PRO A 205 13.26 -3.15 -0.67
N SER A 206 12.44 -2.80 -1.65
CA SER A 206 11.04 -3.22 -1.74
C SER A 206 10.71 -3.60 -3.17
N VAL A 207 10.18 -4.80 -3.36
CA VAL A 207 9.78 -5.30 -4.67
C VAL A 207 8.36 -5.83 -4.62
N ILE A 208 7.68 -5.75 -5.75
CA ILE A 208 6.31 -6.22 -5.89
C ILE A 208 6.18 -6.98 -7.21
N PHE A 209 5.36 -8.01 -7.26
CA PHE A 209 4.90 -8.55 -8.53
C PHE A 209 3.42 -8.26 -8.77
N LEU A 210 3.11 -7.88 -10.00
CA LEU A 210 1.78 -7.58 -10.49
C LEU A 210 1.43 -8.60 -11.58
N PRO A 211 0.73 -9.69 -11.26
CA PRO A 211 0.56 -10.83 -12.17
C PRO A 211 -0.29 -10.53 -13.41
N LEU A 212 -1.04 -9.46 -13.41
CA LEU A 212 -1.89 -9.03 -14.54
C LEU A 212 -1.33 -7.80 -15.25
N ASP A 213 -0.02 -7.61 -15.19
CA ASP A 213 0.65 -6.45 -15.77
C ASP A 213 0.09 -5.12 -15.22
N LEU A 214 0.20 -4.03 -15.97
CA LEU A 214 -0.34 -2.72 -15.60
C LEU A 214 -1.81 -2.51 -16.01
N LYS A 215 -2.54 -3.58 -16.30
CA LYS A 215 -3.92 -3.51 -16.79
C LYS A 215 -4.87 -2.74 -15.87
N PHE A 216 -4.63 -2.79 -14.56
CA PHE A 216 -5.46 -2.10 -13.57
C PHE A 216 -4.92 -0.76 -13.11
N ILE A 217 -3.75 -0.37 -13.63
CA ILE A 217 -3.18 0.94 -13.32
C ILE A 217 -3.81 1.98 -14.23
N HIS A 218 -4.19 3.11 -13.66
CA HIS A 218 -4.73 4.24 -14.42
C HIS A 218 -3.74 4.66 -15.49
N GLU A 219 -4.23 4.97 -16.70
CA GLU A 219 -3.38 5.24 -17.88
C GLU A 219 -2.34 6.32 -17.60
N GLU A 220 -2.75 7.40 -16.95
CA GLU A 220 -1.87 8.52 -16.59
C GLU A 220 -0.71 8.12 -15.67
N ASN A 221 -0.89 7.06 -14.88
CA ASN A 221 0.10 6.58 -13.92
C ASN A 221 1.06 5.55 -14.53
N LYS A 222 0.71 4.92 -15.64
CA LYS A 222 1.49 3.83 -16.26
C LYS A 222 2.95 4.21 -16.53
N LYS A 223 3.19 5.46 -16.93
CA LYS A 223 4.55 5.95 -17.18
C LYS A 223 5.45 5.84 -15.96
N ASP A 224 4.95 6.17 -14.79
CA ASP A 224 5.73 6.12 -13.55
C ASP A 224 5.88 4.69 -13.04
N PHE A 225 4.85 3.85 -13.23
CA PHE A 225 4.94 2.43 -12.95
C PHE A 225 5.95 1.72 -13.86
N ASN A 226 5.99 2.06 -15.15
CA ASN A 226 6.99 1.52 -16.10
C ASN A 226 8.42 1.83 -15.65
N LYS A 227 8.69 3.03 -15.13
CA LYS A 227 10.01 3.35 -14.56
C LYS A 227 10.38 2.45 -13.38
N LEU A 228 9.41 2.07 -12.53
CA LEU A 228 9.65 1.12 -11.45
C LEU A 228 9.89 -0.30 -11.98
N ILE A 229 9.24 -0.69 -13.08
CA ILE A 229 9.47 -1.99 -13.76
C ILE A 229 10.88 -2.02 -14.37
N GLU A 230 11.27 -1.01 -15.13
CA GLU A 230 12.59 -0.87 -15.75
C GLU A 230 13.73 -0.95 -14.71
N ASN A 231 13.46 -0.46 -13.49
CA ASN A 231 14.41 -0.47 -12.37
C ASN A 231 14.20 -1.63 -11.38
N GLN A 232 13.49 -2.69 -11.78
CA GLN A 232 13.34 -3.94 -11.03
C GLN A 232 12.72 -3.77 -9.61
N MET A 233 11.85 -2.79 -9.44
CA MET A 233 11.05 -2.61 -8.24
C MET A 233 9.66 -3.23 -8.39
N ILE A 234 9.15 -3.31 -9.63
CA ILE A 234 7.91 -3.97 -10.00
C ILE A 234 8.22 -5.06 -11.03
N PHE A 235 7.65 -6.23 -10.83
CA PHE A 235 7.74 -7.37 -11.74
C PHE A 235 6.35 -7.76 -12.20
N THR A 236 6.17 -7.93 -13.50
CA THR A 236 4.92 -8.40 -14.11
C THR A 236 4.90 -9.91 -14.34
N SER A 237 6.02 -10.59 -14.02
CA SER A 237 6.16 -12.03 -14.02
C SER A 237 6.80 -12.49 -12.73
N VAL A 238 6.22 -13.51 -12.12
CA VAL A 238 6.75 -14.12 -10.90
C VAL A 238 8.06 -14.85 -11.15
N GLU A 239 8.25 -15.40 -12.35
CA GLU A 239 9.50 -16.03 -12.78
C GLU A 239 10.65 -15.01 -12.80
N LYS A 240 10.41 -13.83 -13.39
CA LYS A 240 11.40 -12.74 -13.38
C LYS A 240 11.74 -12.29 -11.98
N LEU A 241 10.76 -12.19 -11.09
CA LEU A 241 11.01 -11.87 -9.68
C LEU A 241 11.84 -12.97 -8.99
N LYS A 242 11.47 -14.24 -9.19
CA LYS A 242 12.22 -15.40 -8.68
C LYS A 242 13.69 -15.34 -9.13
N ASP A 243 13.91 -15.16 -10.44
CA ASP A 243 15.26 -15.09 -11.01
C ASP A 243 16.04 -13.89 -10.47
N TYR A 244 15.40 -12.74 -10.34
CA TYR A 244 16.02 -11.56 -9.72
C TYR A 244 16.47 -11.85 -8.29
N LEU A 245 15.61 -12.42 -7.46
CA LEU A 245 15.94 -12.72 -6.07
C LEU A 245 17.06 -13.76 -5.95
N ASN A 246 16.96 -14.85 -6.71
CA ASN A 246 17.94 -15.93 -6.67
C ASN A 246 19.33 -15.49 -7.15
N ASN A 247 19.38 -14.67 -8.19
CA ASN A 247 20.66 -14.23 -8.79
C ASN A 247 21.26 -13.01 -8.11
N ASN A 248 20.45 -12.22 -7.40
CA ASN A 248 20.90 -10.95 -6.84
C ASN A 248 20.84 -10.88 -5.30
N TRP A 249 20.60 -12.00 -4.62
CA TRP A 249 20.43 -11.99 -3.17
C TRP A 249 21.52 -11.23 -2.42
N ASP A 250 22.76 -11.43 -2.79
CA ASP A 250 23.89 -10.78 -2.11
C ASP A 250 24.06 -9.31 -2.51
N ARG A 251 23.53 -8.90 -3.66
CA ARG A 251 23.64 -7.55 -4.23
C ARG A 251 22.34 -6.73 -4.14
N ILE A 252 21.35 -7.16 -3.34
CA ILE A 252 20.07 -6.46 -3.21
C ILE A 252 20.26 -4.98 -2.85
N GLU A 253 21.14 -4.69 -1.89
CA GLU A 253 21.38 -3.33 -1.41
C GLU A 253 22.13 -2.49 -2.48
N GLU A 254 23.08 -3.08 -3.19
CA GLU A 254 23.78 -2.45 -4.31
C GLU A 254 22.78 -2.09 -5.43
N ASN A 255 21.96 -3.06 -5.86
CA ASN A 255 20.98 -2.84 -6.90
C ASN A 255 19.96 -1.77 -6.52
N TRP A 256 19.51 -1.76 -5.25
CA TRP A 256 18.61 -0.75 -4.71
C TRP A 256 19.20 0.66 -4.76
N ASN A 257 20.49 0.79 -4.47
CA ASN A 257 21.17 2.09 -4.39
C ASN A 257 21.71 2.58 -5.75
N ARG A 258 21.48 1.88 -6.86
CA ARG A 258 21.82 2.37 -8.19
C ARG A 258 21.11 3.68 -8.49
N SER A 259 21.77 4.58 -9.19
CA SER A 259 21.25 5.90 -9.54
C SER A 259 19.89 5.83 -10.23
N GLY A 260 19.73 4.91 -11.20
CA GLY A 260 18.44 4.68 -11.89
C GLY A 260 17.32 4.27 -10.93
N SER A 261 17.60 3.33 -10.02
CA SER A 261 16.62 2.87 -9.01
C SER A 261 16.21 4.01 -8.08
N GLN A 262 17.16 4.77 -7.57
CA GLN A 262 16.86 5.90 -6.68
C GLN A 262 16.12 7.03 -7.40
N LEU A 263 16.46 7.29 -8.67
CA LEU A 263 15.73 8.28 -9.48
C LEU A 263 14.28 7.85 -9.73
N ALA A 264 14.05 6.60 -10.16
CA ALA A 264 12.70 6.07 -10.39
C ALA A 264 11.85 6.12 -9.11
N ARG A 265 12.42 5.70 -7.98
CA ARG A 265 11.79 5.80 -6.66
C ARG A 265 11.41 7.23 -6.31
N ASN A 266 12.34 8.20 -6.43
CA ASN A 266 12.11 9.58 -6.04
C ASN A 266 11.03 10.24 -6.92
N LEU A 267 11.04 10.00 -8.23
CA LEU A 267 10.03 10.51 -9.14
C LEU A 267 8.64 9.93 -8.80
N PHE A 268 8.57 8.63 -8.50
CA PHE A 268 7.33 8.00 -8.08
C PHE A 268 6.81 8.62 -6.76
N LEU A 269 7.68 8.80 -5.77
CA LEU A 269 7.29 9.35 -4.49
C LEU A 269 6.83 10.82 -4.59
N GLU A 270 7.47 11.62 -5.43
CA GLU A 270 7.05 13.00 -5.65
C GLU A 270 5.62 13.10 -6.17
N ASN A 271 5.23 12.18 -7.05
CA ASN A 271 3.89 12.15 -7.60
C ASN A 271 2.86 11.53 -6.65
N TYR A 272 3.23 10.53 -5.85
CA TYR A 272 2.25 9.66 -5.19
C TYR A 272 2.36 9.54 -3.67
N SER A 273 3.48 9.95 -3.08
CA SER A 273 3.68 9.86 -1.63
C SER A 273 4.83 10.73 -1.13
N ARG A 274 4.68 12.03 -1.28
CA ARG A 274 5.70 13.02 -0.88
C ARG A 274 5.98 12.94 0.61
N PHE A 275 7.22 13.23 0.96
CA PHE A 275 7.58 13.49 2.35
C PHE A 275 6.98 14.83 2.83
N PRO A 276 6.55 14.90 4.09
CA PRO A 276 6.19 16.19 4.68
C PRO A 276 7.42 17.10 4.69
N PRO A 277 7.26 18.37 4.31
CA PRO A 277 8.35 19.33 4.42
C PRO A 277 8.66 19.59 5.90
N ILE A 278 9.78 19.05 6.38
CA ILE A 278 10.17 19.04 7.80
C ILE A 278 10.13 20.44 8.42
N ASN A 279 10.48 21.47 7.64
CA ASN A 279 10.48 22.86 8.11
C ASN A 279 9.08 23.48 8.26
N LYS A 280 8.04 22.88 7.66
CA LYS A 280 6.66 23.40 7.75
C LYS A 280 5.82 22.73 8.84
N ILE A 281 6.28 21.60 9.38
CA ILE A 281 5.55 20.93 10.48
C ILE A 281 5.74 21.67 11.80
N LYS A 282 6.86 22.35 11.99
CA LYS A 282 7.11 23.16 13.19
C LYS A 282 6.19 24.37 13.32
N ASP A 283 5.71 24.90 12.17
CA ASP A 283 4.83 26.08 12.15
C ASP A 283 3.37 25.77 12.54
N PHE A 284 3.01 24.49 12.69
CA PHE A 284 1.67 24.05 13.14
C PHE A 284 1.60 23.71 14.64
N SER A 285 2.71 23.82 15.37
CA SER A 285 2.80 23.50 16.81
C SER A 285 2.89 24.78 17.68
N GLU A 286 2.89 25.96 17.09
CA GLU A 286 2.71 27.25 17.72
C GLU A 286 1.28 27.80 17.47
#